data_240617187f30878c6f4d183c968ea8e7
#
_entry.id   240617187f30878c6f4d183c968ea8e7
#
_cell.length_a   1.000
_cell.length_b   1.000
_cell.length_c   1.000
_cell.angle_alpha   90.00
_cell.angle_beta   90.00
_cell.angle_gamma   90.00
#
_symmetry.space_group_name_H-M   'P 1'
#
loop_
_entity.id
_entity.type
_entity.pdbx_description
1 polymer ?
#
loop_
_entity_poly.entity_id
_entity_poly.type
_entity_poly.pdbx_seq_one_letter_code
_entity_poly.pdbx_strand_id
1 'polypeptide(L)'
;MNPPSPLAASAMVFAGGGTGAVLRHQLGRAMTDWLGPAVVTAFPWATLAVNVLGSLAMGLLAGWLARHGQGGEHWRLLVGVGLLGGFTTFSSFSLELMLLIERGQGGSAFAYAAISVLAGLTGLYLGLIVMRVAA
;
A
#
# COMPACT_ATOMS: atom_id res chain seq x y z
N MET A 1 -7.45 26.35 7.00
CA MET A 1 -8.66 25.52 7.23
C MET A 1 -8.56 24.96 8.63
N ASN A 2 -9.65 24.94 9.40
CA ASN A 2 -9.62 24.31 10.72
C ASN A 2 -9.42 22.78 10.59
N PRO A 3 -8.74 22.15 11.56
CA PRO A 3 -8.62 20.69 11.56
C PRO A 3 -10.04 20.04 11.65
N PRO A 4 -10.23 18.88 11.03
CA PRO A 4 -11.54 18.21 11.09
C PRO A 4 -11.86 17.79 12.54
N SER A 5 -13.16 17.80 12.88
CA SER A 5 -13.59 17.25 14.17
C SER A 5 -13.21 15.76 14.29
N PRO A 6 -13.08 15.20 15.49
CA PRO A 6 -12.75 13.77 15.66
C PRO A 6 -13.69 12.83 14.92
N LEU A 7 -14.98 13.15 14.87
CA LEU A 7 -15.98 12.37 14.13
C LEU A 7 -15.77 12.47 12.61
N ALA A 8 -15.51 13.66 12.10
CA ALA A 8 -15.24 13.86 10.68
C ALA A 8 -13.92 13.16 10.27
N ALA A 9 -12.88 13.23 11.10
CA ALA A 9 -11.62 12.51 10.88
C ALA A 9 -11.86 10.99 10.81
N SER A 10 -12.61 10.42 11.75
CA SER A 10 -12.96 9.00 11.75
C SER A 10 -13.78 8.59 10.53
N ALA A 11 -14.75 9.43 10.10
CA ALA A 11 -15.53 9.17 8.90
C ALA A 11 -14.67 9.16 7.63
N MET A 12 -13.70 10.08 7.51
CA MET A 12 -12.73 10.10 6.40
C MET A 12 -11.88 8.84 6.37
N VAL A 13 -11.34 8.44 7.52
CA VAL A 13 -10.53 7.22 7.64
C VAL A 13 -11.36 5.98 7.30
N PHE A 14 -12.60 5.90 7.79
CA PHE A 14 -13.52 4.80 7.49
C PHE A 14 -13.83 4.70 5.99
N ALA A 15 -14.22 5.81 5.36
CA ALA A 15 -14.54 5.85 3.93
C ALA A 15 -13.32 5.49 3.07
N GLY A 16 -12.16 6.10 3.35
CA GLY A 16 -10.91 5.78 2.68
C GLY A 16 -10.48 4.34 2.91
N GLY A 17 -10.51 3.87 4.16
CA GLY A 17 -10.10 2.52 4.53
C GLY A 17 -10.95 1.42 3.90
N GLY A 18 -12.27 1.58 3.91
CA GLY A 18 -13.18 0.68 3.22
C GLY A 18 -12.92 0.63 1.71
N THR A 19 -12.74 1.81 1.08
CA THR A 19 -12.40 1.90 -0.35
C THR A 19 -11.05 1.23 -0.65
N GLY A 20 -10.03 1.50 0.16
CA GLY A 20 -8.70 0.89 0.00
C GLY A 20 -8.74 -0.64 0.12
N ALA A 21 -9.47 -1.16 1.10
CA ALA A 21 -9.63 -2.61 1.28
C ALA A 21 -10.35 -3.27 0.10
N VAL A 22 -11.38 -2.62 -0.47
CA VAL A 22 -12.07 -3.09 -1.67
C VAL A 22 -11.13 -3.08 -2.88
N LEU A 23 -10.36 -2.01 -3.09
CA LEU A 23 -9.39 -1.94 -4.19
C LEU A 23 -8.33 -3.03 -4.08
N ARG A 24 -7.78 -3.28 -2.88
CA ARG A 24 -6.87 -4.40 -2.62
C ARG A 24 -7.49 -5.74 -2.99
N HIS A 25 -8.71 -6.00 -2.56
CA HIS A 25 -9.43 -7.24 -2.87
C HIS A 25 -9.62 -7.42 -4.39
N GLN A 26 -10.04 -6.35 -5.09
CA GLN A 26 -10.24 -6.40 -6.54
C GLN A 26 -8.92 -6.59 -7.30
N LEU A 27 -7.83 -5.94 -6.87
CA LEU A 27 -6.53 -6.15 -7.49
C LEU A 27 -6.06 -7.60 -7.30
N GLY A 28 -6.26 -8.19 -6.11
CA GLY A 28 -5.94 -9.59 -5.85
C GLY A 28 -6.71 -10.53 -6.78
N ARG A 29 -8.01 -10.30 -6.97
CA ARG A 29 -8.83 -11.05 -7.93
C ARG A 29 -8.33 -10.89 -9.36
N ALA A 30 -8.14 -9.66 -9.82
CA ALA A 30 -7.66 -9.38 -11.17
C ALA A 30 -6.30 -10.06 -11.45
N MET A 31 -5.39 -10.06 -10.49
CA MET A 31 -4.11 -10.75 -10.62
C MET A 31 -4.28 -12.27 -10.68
N THR A 32 -5.20 -12.83 -9.92
CA THR A 32 -5.50 -14.28 -9.99
C THR A 32 -6.09 -14.66 -11.34
N ASP A 33 -7.00 -13.82 -11.87
CA ASP A 33 -7.62 -14.04 -13.18
C ASP A 33 -6.58 -13.91 -14.32
N TRP A 34 -5.64 -12.98 -14.20
CA TRP A 34 -4.62 -12.72 -15.21
C TRP A 34 -3.44 -13.69 -15.18
N LEU A 35 -2.87 -13.96 -14.00
CA LEU A 35 -1.69 -14.81 -13.84
C LEU A 35 -2.02 -16.30 -13.69
N GLY A 36 -3.25 -16.59 -13.30
CA GLY A 36 -3.72 -17.93 -12.96
C GLY A 36 -3.47 -18.33 -11.50
N PRO A 37 -4.33 -19.20 -10.95
CA PRO A 37 -4.28 -19.60 -9.55
C PRO A 37 -2.93 -20.24 -9.13
N ALA A 38 -2.32 -21.04 -10.02
CA ALA A 38 -1.05 -21.71 -9.74
C ALA A 38 0.09 -20.71 -9.49
N VAL A 39 0.16 -19.63 -10.27
CA VAL A 39 1.21 -18.61 -10.16
C VAL A 39 1.06 -17.80 -8.87
N VAL A 40 -0.16 -17.37 -8.55
CA VAL A 40 -0.42 -16.57 -7.33
C VAL A 40 -0.31 -17.41 -6.06
N THR A 41 -0.50 -18.74 -6.14
CA THR A 41 -0.28 -19.66 -5.01
C THR A 41 1.21 -19.94 -4.80
N ALA A 42 2.01 -19.97 -5.88
CA ALA A 42 3.45 -20.20 -5.79
C ALA A 42 4.20 -19.01 -5.21
N PHE A 43 3.75 -17.78 -5.50
CA PHE A 43 4.37 -16.56 -4.99
C PHE A 43 3.31 -15.44 -4.81
N PRO A 44 3.36 -14.65 -3.72
CA PRO A 44 2.30 -13.68 -3.38
C PRO A 44 2.42 -12.37 -4.18
N TRP A 45 2.24 -12.44 -5.49
CA TRP A 45 2.34 -11.32 -6.41
C TRP A 45 1.36 -10.20 -6.12
N ALA A 46 0.14 -10.54 -5.71
CA ALA A 46 -0.90 -9.55 -5.44
C ALA A 46 -0.53 -8.66 -4.25
N THR A 47 -0.10 -9.24 -3.14
CA THR A 47 0.33 -8.48 -1.96
C THR A 47 1.57 -7.66 -2.23
N LEU A 48 2.53 -8.21 -2.99
CA LEU A 48 3.71 -7.47 -3.43
C LEU A 48 3.31 -6.22 -4.24
N ALA A 49 2.46 -6.39 -5.26
CA ALA A 49 2.00 -5.29 -6.10
C ALA A 49 1.25 -4.22 -5.29
N VAL A 50 0.32 -4.63 -4.44
CA VAL A 50 -0.44 -3.74 -3.54
C VAL A 50 0.49 -2.89 -2.68
N ASN A 51 1.47 -3.51 -2.03
CA ASN A 51 2.36 -2.82 -1.11
C ASN A 51 3.34 -1.90 -1.85
N VAL A 52 3.85 -2.29 -3.02
CA VAL A 52 4.74 -1.44 -3.83
C VAL A 52 3.98 -0.24 -4.42
N LEU A 53 2.80 -0.47 -5.02
CA LEU A 53 1.96 0.61 -5.56
C LEU A 53 1.47 1.55 -4.46
N GLY A 54 1.08 1.00 -3.32
CA GLY A 54 0.69 1.81 -2.16
C GLY A 54 1.84 2.64 -1.59
N SER A 55 3.06 2.10 -1.58
CA SER A 55 4.27 2.82 -1.16
C SER A 55 4.60 3.97 -2.12
N LEU A 56 4.52 3.74 -3.44
CA LEU A 56 4.69 4.80 -4.44
C LEU A 56 3.66 5.91 -4.25
N ALA A 57 2.38 5.53 -4.13
CA ALA A 57 1.29 6.49 -3.92
C ALA A 57 1.44 7.26 -2.60
N MET A 58 1.92 6.60 -1.53
CA MET A 58 2.22 7.26 -0.26
C MET A 58 3.37 8.27 -0.41
N GLY A 59 4.40 7.94 -1.19
CA GLY A 59 5.49 8.86 -1.51
C GLY A 59 5.01 10.11 -2.26
N LEU A 60 4.15 9.91 -3.27
CA LEU A 60 3.51 11.02 -4.00
C LEU A 60 2.66 11.89 -3.05
N LEU A 61 1.83 11.29 -2.23
CA LEU A 61 0.99 12.01 -1.27
C LEU A 61 1.84 12.77 -0.25
N ALA A 62 2.85 12.14 0.34
CA ALA A 62 3.71 12.77 1.33
C ALA A 62 4.48 13.96 0.74
N GLY A 63 5.00 13.81 -0.48
CA GLY A 63 5.65 14.90 -1.19
C GLY A 63 4.70 16.07 -1.50
N TRP A 64 3.45 15.76 -1.88
CA TRP A 64 2.41 16.77 -2.11
C TRP A 64 2.01 17.49 -0.81
N LEU A 65 1.79 16.75 0.27
CA LEU A 65 1.44 17.30 1.58
C LEU A 65 2.52 18.24 2.14
N ALA A 66 3.78 17.92 1.93
CA ALA A 66 4.91 18.75 2.36
C ALA A 66 4.88 20.17 1.75
N ARG A 67 4.21 20.34 0.61
CA ARG A 67 4.05 21.66 -0.06
C ARG A 67 2.81 22.41 0.36
N HIS A 68 1.73 21.69 0.71
CA HIS A 68 0.42 22.30 0.95
C HIS A 68 0.15 22.60 2.43
N GLY A 69 1.10 22.32 3.33
CA GLY A 69 1.05 22.70 4.74
C GLY A 69 -0.24 22.25 5.45
N GLN A 70 -0.82 23.17 6.24
CA GLN A 70 -2.01 22.88 7.06
C GLN A 70 -3.29 22.55 6.26
N GLY A 71 -3.35 22.85 4.95
CA GLY A 71 -4.47 22.47 4.08
C GLY A 71 -4.54 20.97 3.75
N GLY A 72 -3.47 20.22 4.00
CA GLY A 72 -3.32 18.82 3.64
C GLY A 72 -3.92 17.82 4.62
N GLU A 73 -4.39 18.24 5.81
CA GLU A 73 -4.83 17.30 6.87
C GLU A 73 -5.99 16.39 6.44
N HIS A 74 -6.98 16.92 5.72
CA HIS A 74 -8.09 16.12 5.19
C HIS A 74 -7.61 15.05 4.21
N TRP A 75 -6.68 15.40 3.32
CA TRP A 75 -6.07 14.47 2.37
C TRP A 75 -5.19 13.43 3.07
N ARG A 76 -4.46 13.83 4.11
CA ARG A 76 -3.68 12.91 4.93
C ARG A 76 -4.58 11.85 5.57
N LEU A 77 -5.73 12.25 6.11
CA LEU A 77 -6.67 11.34 6.77
C LEU A 77 -7.40 10.46 5.75
N LEU A 78 -7.98 11.04 4.71
CA LEU A 78 -8.80 10.30 3.73
C LEU A 78 -7.93 9.37 2.88
N VAL A 79 -6.85 9.91 2.32
CA VAL A 79 -6.02 9.16 1.35
C VAL A 79 -4.89 8.43 2.05
N GLY A 80 -4.10 9.10 2.90
CA GLY A 80 -2.95 8.49 3.56
C GLY A 80 -3.34 7.41 4.57
N VAL A 81 -4.08 7.83 5.61
CA VAL A 81 -4.48 6.91 6.70
C VAL A 81 -5.59 5.97 6.24
N GLY A 82 -6.61 6.50 5.55
CA GLY A 82 -7.74 5.70 5.07
C GLY A 82 -7.36 4.85 3.86
N LEU A 83 -7.36 5.44 2.68
CA LEU A 83 -7.25 4.71 1.41
C LEU A 83 -5.97 3.86 1.33
N LEU A 84 -4.81 4.45 1.48
CA LEU A 84 -3.54 3.74 1.38
C LEU A 84 -3.31 2.80 2.56
N GLY A 85 -3.75 3.17 3.78
CA GLY A 85 -3.74 2.29 4.94
C GLY A 85 -4.64 1.06 4.77
N GLY A 86 -5.82 1.22 4.16
CA GLY A 86 -6.71 0.10 3.81
C GLY A 86 -6.25 -0.72 2.60
N PHE A 87 -5.57 -0.07 1.64
CA PHE A 87 -5.07 -0.71 0.44
C PHE A 87 -3.85 -1.58 0.70
N THR A 88 -2.85 -1.10 1.44
CA THR A 88 -1.63 -1.83 1.79
C THR A 88 -1.87 -2.80 2.95
N THR A 89 -1.02 -3.82 3.09
CA THR A 89 -1.18 -4.81 4.16
C THR A 89 0.13 -5.43 4.60
N PHE A 90 0.45 -5.27 5.88
CA PHE A 90 1.57 -5.97 6.51
C PHE A 90 1.17 -7.34 7.06
N SER A 91 -0.09 -7.50 7.51
CA SER A 91 -0.57 -8.77 8.05
C SER A 91 -0.65 -9.88 7.01
N SER A 92 -1.16 -9.57 5.81
CA SER A 92 -1.15 -10.55 4.71
C SER A 92 0.28 -10.90 4.29
N PHE A 93 1.17 -9.89 4.17
CA PHE A 93 2.59 -10.12 3.89
C PHE A 93 3.23 -11.08 4.90
N SER A 94 3.00 -10.85 6.21
CA SER A 94 3.56 -11.71 7.28
C SER A 94 3.02 -13.14 7.21
N LEU A 95 1.71 -13.30 6.96
CA LEU A 95 1.10 -14.62 6.82
C LEU A 95 1.66 -15.38 5.61
N GLU A 96 1.72 -14.73 4.46
CA GLU A 96 2.23 -15.33 3.22
C GLU A 96 3.70 -15.72 3.35
N LEU A 97 4.50 -14.89 4.04
CA LEU A 97 5.90 -15.19 4.33
C LEU A 97 6.04 -16.47 5.19
N MET A 98 5.24 -16.59 6.25
CA MET A 98 5.23 -17.80 7.09
C MET A 98 4.78 -19.03 6.31
N LEU A 99 3.76 -18.91 5.47
CA LEU A 99 3.29 -20.03 4.64
C LEU A 99 4.37 -20.51 3.63
N LEU A 100 5.18 -19.59 3.09
CA LEU A 100 6.32 -19.97 2.25
C LEU A 100 7.39 -20.73 3.04
N ILE A 101 7.68 -20.29 4.27
CA ILE A 101 8.63 -20.97 5.17
C ILE A 101 8.12 -22.38 5.53
N GLU A 102 6.86 -22.51 5.93
CA GLU A 102 6.23 -23.80 6.30
C GLU A 102 6.21 -24.81 5.14
N ARG A 103 6.12 -24.31 3.89
CA ARG A 103 6.22 -25.14 2.68
C ARG A 103 7.67 -25.53 2.33
N GLY A 104 8.66 -25.16 3.15
CA GLY A 104 10.07 -25.42 2.87
C GLY A 104 10.67 -24.51 1.77
N GLN A 105 9.96 -23.45 1.36
CA GLN A 105 10.36 -22.52 0.31
C GLN A 105 11.11 -21.31 0.89
N GLY A 106 12.14 -21.56 1.72
CA GLY A 106 12.91 -20.51 2.40
C GLY A 106 13.55 -19.48 1.45
N GLY A 107 14.02 -19.93 0.28
CA GLY A 107 14.56 -19.03 -0.76
C GLY A 107 13.50 -18.06 -1.30
N SER A 108 12.30 -18.56 -1.60
CA SER A 108 11.17 -17.72 -2.04
C SER A 108 10.71 -16.78 -0.94
N ALA A 109 10.68 -17.22 0.31
CA ALA A 109 10.36 -16.39 1.46
C ALA A 109 11.36 -15.23 1.62
N PHE A 110 12.65 -15.52 1.56
CA PHE A 110 13.69 -14.50 1.62
C PHE A 110 13.57 -13.50 0.44
N ALA A 111 13.42 -14.00 -0.79
CA ALA A 111 13.24 -13.16 -1.98
C ALA A 111 11.99 -12.28 -1.84
N TYR A 112 10.86 -12.82 -1.38
CA TYR A 112 9.64 -12.07 -1.16
C TYR A 112 9.83 -10.94 -0.14
N ALA A 113 10.46 -11.23 0.99
CA ALA A 113 10.75 -10.23 2.01
C ALA A 113 11.67 -9.12 1.47
N ALA A 114 12.79 -9.50 0.84
CA ALA A 114 13.77 -8.56 0.30
C ALA A 114 13.17 -7.67 -0.79
N ILE A 115 12.48 -8.26 -1.77
CA ILE A 115 11.84 -7.51 -2.87
C ILE A 115 10.76 -6.58 -2.33
N SER A 116 9.92 -7.04 -1.39
CA SER A 116 8.87 -6.21 -0.79
C SER A 116 9.42 -4.97 -0.11
N VAL A 117 10.48 -5.12 0.68
CA VAL A 117 11.12 -3.99 1.38
C VAL A 117 11.83 -3.07 0.38
N LEU A 118 12.67 -3.61 -0.48
CA LEU A 118 13.46 -2.80 -1.42
C LEU A 118 12.59 -2.08 -2.44
N ALA A 119 11.65 -2.79 -3.07
CA ALA A 119 10.75 -2.19 -4.05
C ALA A 119 9.77 -1.20 -3.40
N GLY A 120 9.29 -1.50 -2.17
CA GLY A 120 8.44 -0.58 -1.41
C GLY A 120 9.16 0.72 -1.07
N LEU A 121 10.38 0.64 -0.52
CA LEU A 121 11.21 1.83 -0.22
C LEU A 121 11.56 2.61 -1.48
N THR A 122 11.92 1.92 -2.55
CA THR A 122 12.23 2.54 -3.85
C THR A 122 11.00 3.25 -4.40
N GLY A 123 9.84 2.61 -4.39
CA GLY A 123 8.59 3.22 -4.84
C GLY A 123 8.24 4.47 -4.05
N LEU A 124 8.31 4.40 -2.71
CA LEU A 124 8.06 5.56 -1.85
C LEU A 124 9.05 6.70 -2.13
N TYR A 125 10.33 6.39 -2.26
CA TYR A 125 11.37 7.38 -2.56
C TYR A 125 11.16 8.05 -3.92
N LEU A 126 10.82 7.26 -4.95
CA LEU A 126 10.49 7.80 -6.27
C LEU A 126 9.27 8.72 -6.23
N GLY A 127 8.23 8.33 -5.51
CA GLY A 127 7.05 9.19 -5.31
C GLY A 127 7.40 10.53 -4.65
N LEU A 128 8.25 10.50 -3.62
CA LEU A 128 8.75 11.72 -2.96
C LEU A 128 9.55 12.61 -3.93
N ILE A 129 10.46 12.03 -4.71
CA ILE A 129 11.30 12.78 -5.68
C ILE A 129 10.42 13.42 -6.75
N VAL A 130 9.53 12.65 -7.38
CA VAL A 130 8.63 13.15 -8.42
C VAL A 130 7.90 14.42 -7.94
N MET A 131 7.37 14.37 -6.72
CA MET A 131 6.68 15.54 -6.16
C MET A 131 7.61 16.68 -5.77
N ARG A 132 8.89 16.43 -5.52
CA ARG A 132 9.87 17.48 -5.23
C ARG A 132 10.37 18.18 -6.50
N VAL A 133 10.52 17.43 -7.59
CA VAL A 133 11.06 17.94 -8.86
C VAL A 133 9.98 18.59 -9.73
N ALA A 134 8.74 18.12 -9.65
CA ALA A 134 7.60 18.66 -10.39
C ALA A 134 7.10 20.06 -9.86
N ALA A 135 7.92 20.77 -9.11
CA ALA A 135 7.60 22.07 -8.51
C ALA A 135 8.09 23.26 -9.32
#